data_1f7e59419fa028281ef029134aa5cda4
#
_entry.id   1f7e59419fa028281ef029134aa5cda4
#
_cell.length_a   1.000
_cell.length_b   1.000
_cell.length_c   1.000
_cell.angle_alpha   90.00
_cell.angle_beta   90.00
_cell.angle_gamma   90.00
#
_symmetry.space_group_name_H-M   'P 1'
#
loop_
_entity.id
_entity.type
_entity.pdbx_description
1 polymer ?
#
loop_
_entity_poly.entity_id
_entity_poly.type
_entity_poly.pdbx_seq_one_letter_code
_entity_poly.pdbx_strand_id
1 'polypeptide(L)'
;QGYHLAFMVISIALLGIGAGGAFMTVAGGRWSEVGDQKMPVHLSTLSAVFSIVAVLSFLAANQIIFDPVKAAWSRWEFLKTLAQYLILSLPFVISGMILSIAYRSMSSMVHRLYLADMAGAGVGCILVLYIFSKSGGEGVVTASAVLSIIASLLFLSSSTLEGKGLFVPIIAKLLLLIAVLGSSQFLEIRMSPYRELSSVLNFPGARVVDTLLSPSGRMDVVDSPAVRAAPGISLTYQNPLPQQLGFTLNGGGLSTITDPEGEVSFLRHLPSSLPYRLRRGGDVFVVDNGGGMEVLSAIENGAKEVYG
;
A
#
# COMPACT_ATOMS: atom_id res chain seq x y z
N GLN A 1 6.10 -11.21 7.60
CA GLN A 1 4.98 -10.64 8.39
C GLN A 1 3.93 -9.89 7.53
N GLY A 2 4.14 -9.66 6.23
CA GLY A 2 3.20 -8.97 5.35
C GLY A 2 2.04 -9.82 4.80
N TYR A 3 2.18 -11.12 4.73
CA TYR A 3 1.19 -12.01 4.10
C TYR A 3 -0.17 -12.00 4.79
N HIS A 4 -0.22 -11.90 6.12
CA HIS A 4 -1.49 -11.83 6.86
C HIS A 4 -2.29 -10.57 6.51
N LEU A 5 -1.62 -9.45 6.23
CA LEU A 5 -2.28 -8.21 5.82
C LEU A 5 -2.85 -8.30 4.41
N ALA A 6 -2.26 -9.08 3.50
CA ALA A 6 -2.77 -9.26 2.15
C ALA A 6 -4.15 -9.95 2.16
N PHE A 7 -4.32 -11.02 2.94
CA PHE A 7 -5.62 -11.68 3.10
C PHE A 7 -6.67 -10.73 3.69
N MET A 8 -6.27 -9.88 4.62
CA MET A 8 -7.11 -8.88 5.23
C MET A 8 -7.64 -7.87 4.20
N VAL A 9 -6.75 -7.33 3.35
CA VAL A 9 -7.11 -6.36 2.30
C VAL A 9 -8.03 -6.99 1.26
N ILE A 10 -7.75 -8.22 0.82
CA ILE A 10 -8.60 -8.96 -0.12
C ILE A 10 -9.99 -9.16 0.48
N SER A 11 -10.07 -9.55 1.77
CA SER A 11 -11.35 -9.74 2.47
C SER A 11 -12.16 -8.45 2.57
N ILE A 12 -11.53 -7.30 2.83
CA ILE A 12 -12.16 -5.98 2.85
C ILE A 12 -12.77 -5.64 1.48
N ALA A 13 -12.01 -5.87 0.41
CA ALA A 13 -12.46 -5.59 -0.94
C ALA A 13 -13.66 -6.47 -1.35
N LEU A 14 -13.57 -7.79 -1.10
CA LEU A 14 -14.65 -8.73 -1.41
C LEU A 14 -15.90 -8.45 -0.58
N LEU A 15 -15.74 -8.16 0.72
CA LEU A 15 -16.85 -7.79 1.59
C LEU A 15 -17.54 -6.52 1.09
N GLY A 16 -16.77 -5.50 0.72
CA GLY A 16 -17.30 -4.24 0.24
C GLY A 16 -18.08 -4.43 -1.08
N ILE A 17 -17.47 -5.07 -2.09
CA ILE A 17 -18.14 -5.32 -3.37
C ILE A 17 -19.41 -6.17 -3.18
N GLY A 18 -19.33 -7.24 -2.37
CA GLY A 18 -20.47 -8.10 -2.07
C GLY A 18 -21.60 -7.35 -1.34
N ALA A 19 -21.26 -6.52 -0.35
CA ALA A 19 -22.22 -5.70 0.38
C ALA A 19 -22.90 -4.67 -0.55
N GLY A 20 -22.14 -4.03 -1.45
CA GLY A 20 -22.68 -3.10 -2.44
C GLY A 20 -23.66 -3.77 -3.41
N GLY A 21 -23.31 -4.96 -3.91
CA GLY A 21 -24.20 -5.77 -4.74
C GLY A 21 -25.48 -6.21 -4.01
N ALA A 22 -25.34 -6.70 -2.77
CA ALA A 22 -26.47 -7.11 -1.93
C ALA A 22 -27.39 -5.91 -1.62
N PHE A 23 -26.82 -4.75 -1.28
CA PHE A 23 -27.58 -3.54 -1.05
C PHE A 23 -28.43 -3.15 -2.29
N MET A 24 -27.85 -3.19 -3.49
CA MET A 24 -28.56 -2.90 -4.73
C MET A 24 -29.64 -3.92 -5.04
N THR A 25 -29.48 -5.17 -4.61
CA THR A 25 -30.51 -6.21 -4.77
C THR A 25 -31.72 -5.95 -3.86
N VAL A 26 -31.46 -5.61 -2.59
CA VAL A 26 -32.50 -5.34 -1.59
C VAL A 26 -33.19 -4.00 -1.84
N ALA A 27 -32.40 -2.96 -2.15
CA ALA A 27 -32.92 -1.61 -2.46
C ALA A 27 -33.48 -1.49 -3.90
N GLY A 28 -33.22 -2.49 -4.72
CA GLY A 28 -33.45 -2.48 -6.17
C GLY A 28 -34.91 -2.32 -6.60
N GLY A 29 -35.88 -2.59 -5.72
CA GLY A 29 -37.29 -2.28 -5.99
C GLY A 29 -37.53 -0.80 -6.23
N ARG A 30 -36.87 0.10 -5.53
CA ARG A 30 -36.93 1.55 -5.70
C ARG A 30 -36.11 2.07 -6.89
N TRP A 31 -35.04 1.37 -7.26
CA TRP A 31 -34.14 1.75 -8.35
C TRP A 31 -34.51 1.13 -9.70
N SER A 32 -35.41 0.13 -9.73
CA SER A 32 -35.90 -0.47 -10.97
C SER A 32 -36.88 0.43 -11.73
N GLU A 33 -37.47 1.41 -11.05
CA GLU A 33 -38.34 2.42 -11.66
C GLU A 33 -37.57 3.58 -12.32
N VAL A 34 -36.25 3.63 -12.12
CA VAL A 34 -35.39 4.60 -12.79
C VAL A 34 -35.18 4.14 -14.22
N GLY A 35 -35.96 4.73 -15.15
CA GLY A 35 -35.87 4.40 -16.56
C GLY A 35 -34.46 4.49 -17.12
N ASP A 36 -34.15 3.72 -18.17
CA ASP A 36 -32.84 3.60 -18.82
C ASP A 36 -32.18 4.95 -19.15
N GLN A 37 -32.95 6.01 -19.33
CA GLN A 37 -32.43 7.36 -19.60
C GLN A 37 -31.67 8.01 -18.42
N LYS A 38 -31.97 7.65 -17.18
CA LYS A 38 -31.31 8.23 -15.98
C LYS A 38 -30.12 7.40 -15.48
N MET A 39 -29.95 6.21 -16.00
CA MET A 39 -28.87 5.30 -15.59
C MET A 39 -27.46 5.91 -15.72
N PRO A 40 -27.10 6.59 -16.86
CA PRO A 40 -25.76 7.20 -16.96
C PRO A 40 -25.50 8.26 -15.88
N VAL A 41 -26.55 9.02 -15.50
CA VAL A 41 -26.47 10.03 -14.45
C VAL A 41 -26.21 9.40 -13.09
N HIS A 42 -26.83 8.26 -12.78
CA HIS A 42 -26.60 7.53 -11.53
C HIS A 42 -25.19 6.95 -11.47
N LEU A 43 -24.71 6.30 -12.55
CA LEU A 43 -23.34 5.80 -12.63
C LEU A 43 -22.33 6.94 -12.50
N SER A 44 -22.60 8.06 -13.15
CA SER A 44 -21.79 9.27 -13.04
C SER A 44 -21.73 9.80 -11.61
N THR A 45 -22.85 9.84 -10.90
CA THR A 45 -22.91 10.32 -9.52
C THR A 45 -22.19 9.36 -8.57
N LEU A 46 -22.42 8.04 -8.68
CA LEU A 46 -21.75 7.05 -7.84
C LEU A 46 -20.24 7.04 -8.08
N SER A 47 -19.77 7.21 -9.32
CA SER A 47 -18.34 7.33 -9.60
C SER A 47 -17.74 8.59 -8.96
N ALA A 48 -18.44 9.73 -8.96
CA ALA A 48 -17.99 10.92 -8.25
C ALA A 48 -17.98 10.72 -6.73
N VAL A 49 -18.98 10.04 -6.17
CA VAL A 49 -19.04 9.67 -4.74
C VAL A 49 -17.90 8.72 -4.38
N PHE A 50 -17.59 7.75 -5.24
CA PHE A 50 -16.43 6.88 -5.04
C PHE A 50 -15.14 7.67 -4.86
N SER A 51 -14.88 8.67 -5.71
CA SER A 51 -13.69 9.51 -5.61
C SER A 51 -13.59 10.21 -4.25
N ILE A 52 -14.68 10.79 -3.77
CA ILE A 52 -14.75 11.46 -2.47
C ILE A 52 -14.51 10.45 -1.35
N VAL A 53 -15.24 9.34 -1.39
CA VAL A 53 -15.19 8.32 -0.33
C VAL A 53 -13.82 7.63 -0.28
N ALA A 54 -13.16 7.40 -1.43
CA ALA A 54 -11.81 6.83 -1.47
C ALA A 54 -10.80 7.72 -0.73
N VAL A 55 -10.80 9.03 -0.98
CA VAL A 55 -9.93 9.99 -0.29
C VAL A 55 -10.29 10.09 1.20
N LEU A 56 -11.57 10.24 1.53
CA LEU A 56 -12.01 10.38 2.92
C LEU A 56 -11.78 9.11 3.74
N SER A 57 -12.00 7.92 3.16
CA SER A 57 -11.73 6.64 3.82
C SER A 57 -10.24 6.49 4.14
N PHE A 58 -9.37 6.88 3.20
CA PHE A 58 -7.94 6.87 3.42
C PHE A 58 -7.53 7.83 4.55
N LEU A 59 -8.00 9.07 4.51
CA LEU A 59 -7.73 10.06 5.55
C LEU A 59 -8.25 9.62 6.92
N ALA A 60 -9.47 9.07 6.98
CA ALA A 60 -10.07 8.58 8.22
C ALA A 60 -9.32 7.37 8.78
N ALA A 61 -8.97 6.40 7.92
CA ALA A 61 -8.19 5.22 8.32
C ALA A 61 -6.80 5.62 8.86
N ASN A 62 -6.19 6.65 8.26
CA ASN A 62 -4.88 7.18 8.67
C ASN A 62 -4.90 7.87 10.05
N GLN A 63 -6.07 8.26 10.56
CA GLN A 63 -6.23 8.82 11.92
C GLN A 63 -6.40 7.72 12.99
N ILE A 64 -6.77 6.50 12.59
CA ILE A 64 -7.02 5.41 13.53
C ILE A 64 -5.71 4.68 13.79
N ILE A 65 -5.06 5.01 14.90
CA ILE A 65 -3.87 4.31 15.38
C ILE A 65 -4.33 3.18 16.28
N PHE A 66 -4.02 1.94 15.93
CA PHE A 66 -4.31 0.75 16.74
C PHE A 66 -3.04 -0.05 16.99
N ASP A 67 -3.02 -0.74 18.13
CA ASP A 67 -1.97 -1.68 18.51
C ASP A 67 -2.36 -3.09 18.05
N PRO A 68 -1.71 -3.64 17.01
CA PRO A 68 -2.07 -4.95 16.49
C PRO A 68 -1.83 -6.09 17.48
N VAL A 69 -0.92 -5.89 18.43
CA VAL A 69 -0.62 -6.90 19.46
C VAL A 69 -1.75 -6.92 20.49
N LYS A 70 -2.22 -5.75 20.93
CA LYS A 70 -3.31 -5.63 21.92
C LYS A 70 -4.69 -5.94 21.33
N ALA A 71 -4.86 -5.91 20.01
CA ALA A 71 -6.15 -6.19 19.39
C ALA A 71 -6.72 -7.58 19.75
N ALA A 72 -5.86 -8.54 20.12
CA ALA A 72 -6.28 -9.89 20.49
C ALA A 72 -6.99 -9.96 21.86
N TRP A 73 -6.74 -9.03 22.78
CA TRP A 73 -7.29 -9.08 24.17
C TRP A 73 -7.93 -7.78 24.65
N SER A 74 -7.77 -6.66 23.91
CA SER A 74 -8.40 -5.39 24.23
C SER A 74 -9.63 -5.16 23.38
N ARG A 75 -10.81 -5.07 23.99
CA ARG A 75 -12.08 -4.76 23.29
C ARG A 75 -11.99 -3.43 22.53
N TRP A 76 -11.26 -2.45 23.08
CA TRP A 76 -11.12 -1.14 22.48
C TRP A 76 -10.26 -1.18 21.21
N GLU A 77 -9.14 -1.89 21.23
CA GLU A 77 -8.29 -2.08 20.06
C GLU A 77 -8.98 -2.92 18.98
N PHE A 78 -9.77 -3.92 19.37
CA PHE A 78 -10.62 -4.68 18.45
C PHE A 78 -11.64 -3.78 17.74
N LEU A 79 -12.32 -2.87 18.48
CA LEU A 79 -13.26 -1.92 17.89
C LEU A 79 -12.60 -0.95 16.93
N LYS A 80 -11.40 -0.45 17.22
CA LYS A 80 -10.61 0.38 16.29
C LYS A 80 -10.27 -0.38 15.01
N THR A 81 -9.84 -1.62 15.12
CA THR A 81 -9.55 -2.48 13.98
C THR A 81 -10.81 -2.71 13.14
N LEU A 82 -11.94 -3.02 13.76
CA LEU A 82 -13.21 -3.19 13.08
C LEU A 82 -13.65 -1.90 12.37
N ALA A 83 -13.53 -0.75 13.03
CA ALA A 83 -13.85 0.54 12.44
C ALA A 83 -12.99 0.83 11.22
N GLN A 84 -11.69 0.55 11.29
CA GLN A 84 -10.76 0.70 10.16
C GLN A 84 -11.15 -0.20 8.98
N TYR A 85 -11.53 -1.45 9.25
CA TYR A 85 -12.05 -2.37 8.24
C TYR A 85 -13.29 -1.83 7.54
N LEU A 86 -14.27 -1.36 8.31
CA LEU A 86 -15.50 -0.80 7.77
C LEU A 86 -15.24 0.46 6.94
N ILE A 87 -14.40 1.37 7.42
CA ILE A 87 -14.05 2.59 6.70
C ILE A 87 -13.37 2.27 5.37
N LEU A 88 -12.39 1.35 5.37
CA LEU A 88 -11.68 0.95 4.16
C LEU A 88 -12.54 0.13 3.20
N SER A 89 -13.64 -0.48 3.65
CA SER A 89 -14.57 -1.20 2.77
C SER A 89 -15.52 -0.26 2.01
N LEU A 90 -15.73 0.98 2.46
CA LEU A 90 -16.70 1.91 1.86
C LEU A 90 -16.48 2.18 0.36
N PRO A 91 -15.27 2.45 -0.15
CA PRO A 91 -15.04 2.61 -1.57
C PRO A 91 -15.45 1.37 -2.37
N PHE A 92 -15.17 0.18 -1.83
CA PHE A 92 -15.52 -1.09 -2.47
C PHE A 92 -17.03 -1.35 -2.46
N VAL A 93 -17.76 -0.88 -1.44
CA VAL A 93 -19.25 -0.90 -1.45
C VAL A 93 -19.79 -0.10 -2.62
N ILE A 94 -19.25 1.10 -2.84
CA ILE A 94 -19.68 1.95 -3.96
C ILE A 94 -19.32 1.30 -5.31
N SER A 95 -18.13 0.70 -5.43
CA SER A 95 -17.74 -0.09 -6.61
C SER A 95 -18.73 -1.23 -6.86
N GLY A 96 -19.13 -1.98 -5.84
CA GLY A 96 -20.11 -3.05 -5.94
C GLY A 96 -21.48 -2.54 -6.41
N MET A 97 -21.91 -1.35 -5.94
CA MET A 97 -23.12 -0.71 -6.41
C MET A 97 -23.03 -0.32 -7.89
N ILE A 98 -21.92 0.28 -8.33
CA ILE A 98 -21.67 0.67 -9.73
C ILE A 98 -21.72 -0.57 -10.62
N LEU A 99 -21.01 -1.63 -10.28
CA LEU A 99 -20.98 -2.89 -11.02
C LEU A 99 -22.39 -3.50 -11.11
N SER A 100 -23.11 -3.57 -9.99
CA SER A 100 -24.47 -4.12 -9.93
C SER A 100 -25.44 -3.37 -10.86
N ILE A 101 -25.39 -2.02 -10.88
CA ILE A 101 -26.19 -1.23 -11.79
C ILE A 101 -25.78 -1.48 -13.25
N ALA A 102 -24.48 -1.46 -13.55
CA ALA A 102 -23.97 -1.63 -14.90
C ALA A 102 -24.36 -3.01 -15.49
N TYR A 103 -24.14 -4.10 -14.73
CA TYR A 103 -24.50 -5.45 -15.18
C TYR A 103 -26.00 -5.66 -15.35
N ARG A 104 -26.81 -5.05 -14.48
CA ARG A 104 -28.28 -5.12 -14.59
C ARG A 104 -28.78 -4.37 -15.82
N SER A 105 -28.29 -3.15 -16.05
CA SER A 105 -28.79 -2.28 -17.11
C SER A 105 -28.30 -2.69 -18.50
N MET A 106 -27.12 -3.32 -18.59
CA MET A 106 -26.51 -3.76 -19.85
C MET A 106 -26.56 -5.28 -20.01
N SER A 107 -27.61 -5.94 -19.53
CA SER A 107 -27.75 -7.41 -19.55
C SER A 107 -27.63 -8.02 -20.95
N SER A 108 -28.09 -7.31 -22.01
CA SER A 108 -27.93 -7.76 -23.39
C SER A 108 -26.49 -7.76 -23.91
N MET A 109 -25.60 -7.00 -23.28
CA MET A 109 -24.18 -6.87 -23.65
C MET A 109 -23.22 -7.33 -22.53
N VAL A 110 -23.69 -8.23 -21.66
CA VAL A 110 -22.96 -8.66 -20.47
C VAL A 110 -21.54 -9.18 -20.79
N HIS A 111 -21.37 -9.87 -21.92
CA HIS A 111 -20.05 -10.38 -22.35
C HIS A 111 -19.05 -9.27 -22.67
N ARG A 112 -19.51 -8.16 -23.27
CA ARG A 112 -18.67 -6.99 -23.56
C ARG A 112 -18.33 -6.23 -22.28
N LEU A 113 -19.31 -6.11 -21.38
CA LEU A 113 -19.10 -5.46 -20.10
C LEU A 113 -18.11 -6.26 -19.25
N TYR A 114 -18.25 -7.58 -19.21
CA TYR A 114 -17.30 -8.45 -18.51
C TYR A 114 -15.88 -8.38 -19.09
N LEU A 115 -15.76 -8.35 -20.44
CA LEU A 115 -14.47 -8.16 -21.10
C LEU A 115 -13.83 -6.81 -20.71
N ALA A 116 -14.60 -5.74 -20.70
CA ALA A 116 -14.10 -4.41 -20.31
C ALA A 116 -13.69 -4.36 -18.84
N ASP A 117 -14.46 -4.99 -17.95
CA ASP A 117 -14.16 -5.10 -16.53
C ASP A 117 -12.85 -5.86 -16.27
N MET A 118 -12.69 -7.04 -16.87
CA MET A 118 -11.47 -7.84 -16.76
C MET A 118 -10.25 -7.15 -17.39
N ALA A 119 -10.41 -6.51 -18.53
CA ALA A 119 -9.35 -5.73 -19.18
C ALA A 119 -8.94 -4.54 -18.30
N GLY A 120 -9.92 -3.83 -17.74
CA GLY A 120 -9.70 -2.72 -16.82
C GLY A 120 -8.97 -3.17 -15.55
N ALA A 121 -9.37 -4.30 -14.97
CA ALA A 121 -8.70 -4.89 -13.81
C ALA A 121 -7.24 -5.25 -14.13
N GLY A 122 -6.98 -5.88 -15.28
CA GLY A 122 -5.62 -6.22 -15.72
C GLY A 122 -4.73 -4.98 -15.91
N VAL A 123 -5.23 -3.95 -16.58
CA VAL A 123 -4.54 -2.66 -16.72
C VAL A 123 -4.31 -2.01 -15.35
N GLY A 124 -5.31 -2.06 -14.45
CA GLY A 124 -5.21 -1.55 -13.10
C GLY A 124 -4.09 -2.20 -12.29
N CYS A 125 -3.90 -3.51 -12.42
CA CYS A 125 -2.79 -4.23 -11.75
C CYS A 125 -1.41 -3.72 -12.19
N ILE A 126 -1.22 -3.39 -13.46
CA ILE A 126 0.04 -2.84 -13.98
C ILE A 126 0.22 -1.40 -13.53
N LEU A 127 -0.84 -0.59 -13.66
CA LEU A 127 -0.81 0.83 -13.30
C LEU A 127 -0.51 1.04 -11.82
N VAL A 128 -1.06 0.21 -10.92
CA VAL A 128 -0.83 0.35 -9.48
C VAL A 128 0.65 0.14 -9.13
N LEU A 129 1.32 -0.82 -9.76
CA LEU A 129 2.75 -1.06 -9.53
C LEU A 129 3.60 0.13 -10.00
N TYR A 130 3.26 0.69 -11.17
CA TYR A 130 3.95 1.84 -11.72
C TYR A 130 3.74 3.10 -10.86
N ILE A 131 2.50 3.39 -10.49
CA ILE A 131 2.17 4.59 -9.69
C ILE A 131 2.77 4.46 -8.29
N PHE A 132 2.68 3.27 -7.68
CA PHE A 132 3.24 3.04 -6.34
C PHE A 132 4.75 3.25 -6.32
N SER A 133 5.49 2.78 -7.33
CA SER A 133 6.94 2.98 -7.40
C SER A 133 7.37 4.44 -7.64
N LYS A 134 6.45 5.32 -8.07
CA LYS A 134 6.74 6.76 -8.30
C LYS A 134 6.24 7.65 -7.16
N SER A 135 5.07 7.34 -6.63
CA SER A 135 4.33 8.27 -5.75
C SER A 135 3.80 7.58 -4.48
N GLY A 136 4.21 6.33 -4.21
CA GLY A 136 3.77 5.61 -3.02
C GLY A 136 2.27 5.29 -2.99
N GLY A 137 1.78 4.92 -1.81
CA GLY A 137 0.38 4.59 -1.61
C GLY A 137 -0.56 5.78 -1.77
N GLU A 138 -0.10 6.97 -1.42
CA GLU A 138 -0.83 8.23 -1.58
C GLU A 138 -1.15 8.51 -3.05
N GLY A 139 -0.17 8.27 -3.92
CA GLY A 139 -0.32 8.40 -5.37
C GLY A 139 -1.33 7.41 -5.93
N VAL A 140 -1.40 6.19 -5.41
CA VAL A 140 -2.38 5.18 -5.83
C VAL A 140 -3.81 5.62 -5.47
N VAL A 141 -4.03 6.14 -4.26
CA VAL A 141 -5.34 6.64 -3.82
C VAL A 141 -5.77 7.83 -4.71
N THR A 142 -4.87 8.79 -4.92
CA THR A 142 -5.13 9.96 -5.78
C THR A 142 -5.47 9.52 -7.21
N ALA A 143 -4.70 8.60 -7.80
CA ALA A 143 -4.94 8.09 -9.14
C ALA A 143 -6.29 7.37 -9.26
N SER A 144 -6.66 6.55 -8.26
CA SER A 144 -7.95 5.87 -8.22
C SER A 144 -9.11 6.88 -8.18
N ALA A 145 -8.98 7.94 -7.38
CA ALA A 145 -9.98 9.00 -7.30
C ALA A 145 -10.08 9.79 -8.61
N VAL A 146 -8.95 10.12 -9.25
CA VAL A 146 -8.92 10.81 -10.55
C VAL A 146 -9.56 9.95 -11.64
N LEU A 147 -9.20 8.66 -11.74
CA LEU A 147 -9.81 7.74 -12.72
C LEU A 147 -11.31 7.62 -12.52
N SER A 148 -11.78 7.63 -11.28
CA SER A 148 -13.21 7.60 -10.97
C SER A 148 -13.93 8.89 -11.39
N ILE A 149 -13.29 10.06 -11.28
CA ILE A 149 -13.85 11.32 -11.80
C ILE A 149 -13.91 11.29 -13.33
N ILE A 150 -12.87 10.77 -13.98
CA ILE A 150 -12.87 10.60 -15.46
C ILE A 150 -14.03 9.68 -15.88
N ALA A 151 -14.19 8.53 -15.22
CA ALA A 151 -15.32 7.64 -15.46
C ALA A 151 -16.67 8.34 -15.23
N SER A 152 -16.77 9.15 -14.17
CA SER A 152 -17.96 9.96 -13.89
C SER A 152 -18.30 10.95 -14.99
N LEU A 153 -17.30 11.60 -15.60
CA LEU A 153 -17.48 12.50 -16.74
C LEU A 153 -17.88 11.74 -18.00
N LEU A 154 -17.29 10.57 -18.26
CA LEU A 154 -17.65 9.71 -19.39
C LEU A 154 -19.09 9.22 -19.30
N PHE A 155 -19.55 8.78 -18.12
CA PHE A 155 -20.96 8.43 -17.92
C PHE A 155 -21.88 9.63 -18.11
N LEU A 156 -21.47 10.80 -17.63
CA LEU A 156 -22.27 12.02 -17.80
C LEU A 156 -22.40 12.42 -19.27
N SER A 157 -21.33 12.29 -20.06
CA SER A 157 -21.36 12.60 -21.50
C SER A 157 -22.31 11.67 -22.30
N SER A 158 -22.58 10.47 -21.78
CA SER A 158 -23.52 9.50 -22.35
C SER A 158 -24.96 9.74 -21.90
N SER A 159 -25.22 10.75 -21.06
CA SER A 159 -26.56 11.08 -20.57
C SER A 159 -27.33 11.95 -21.59
N THR A 160 -28.63 11.94 -21.45
CA THR A 160 -29.55 12.78 -22.27
C THR A 160 -29.72 14.20 -21.72
N LEU A 161 -28.90 14.60 -20.75
CA LEU A 161 -28.93 15.94 -20.16
C LEU A 161 -28.41 16.98 -21.16
N GLU A 162 -29.11 18.12 -21.28
CA GLU A 162 -28.74 19.21 -22.14
C GLU A 162 -28.67 20.54 -21.37
N GLY A 163 -27.94 21.49 -21.94
CA GLY A 163 -27.85 22.86 -21.42
C GLY A 163 -27.38 22.95 -19.97
N LYS A 164 -28.11 23.69 -19.14
CA LYS A 164 -27.77 23.90 -17.72
C LYS A 164 -27.74 22.59 -16.90
N GLY A 165 -28.56 21.59 -17.32
CA GLY A 165 -28.61 20.28 -16.67
C GLY A 165 -27.29 19.50 -16.81
N LEU A 166 -26.51 19.74 -17.87
CA LEU A 166 -25.23 19.14 -18.12
C LEU A 166 -24.08 19.99 -17.56
N PHE A 167 -24.16 21.31 -17.70
CA PHE A 167 -23.07 22.24 -17.37
C PHE A 167 -22.72 22.27 -15.86
N VAL A 168 -23.72 22.32 -14.99
CA VAL A 168 -23.54 22.35 -13.54
C VAL A 168 -22.80 21.12 -13.00
N PRO A 169 -23.24 19.88 -13.35
CA PRO A 169 -22.52 18.70 -12.86
C PRO A 169 -21.10 18.55 -13.46
N ILE A 170 -20.84 19.04 -14.67
CA ILE A 170 -19.47 19.06 -15.22
C ILE A 170 -18.57 19.97 -14.37
N ILE A 171 -19.00 21.20 -14.09
CA ILE A 171 -18.22 22.12 -13.26
C ILE A 171 -17.98 21.53 -11.88
N ALA A 172 -19.00 20.95 -11.23
CA ALA A 172 -18.85 20.32 -9.93
C ALA A 172 -17.78 19.20 -9.93
N LYS A 173 -17.71 18.40 -11.00
CA LYS A 173 -16.71 17.33 -11.14
C LYS A 173 -15.31 17.86 -11.45
N LEU A 174 -15.19 18.94 -12.21
CA LEU A 174 -13.91 19.61 -12.44
C LEU A 174 -13.39 20.25 -11.14
N LEU A 175 -14.26 20.85 -10.34
CA LEU A 175 -13.88 21.34 -9.00
C LEU A 175 -13.47 20.20 -8.08
N LEU A 176 -14.18 19.08 -8.12
CA LEU A 176 -13.80 17.88 -7.38
C LEU A 176 -12.44 17.35 -7.82
N LEU A 177 -12.17 17.33 -9.13
CA LEU A 177 -10.86 16.94 -9.66
C LEU A 177 -9.74 17.83 -9.11
N ILE A 178 -9.93 19.13 -9.12
CA ILE A 178 -8.97 20.09 -8.57
C ILE A 178 -8.79 19.85 -7.07
N ALA A 179 -9.88 19.61 -6.32
CA ALA A 179 -9.82 19.33 -4.90
C ALA A 179 -9.05 18.02 -4.59
N VAL A 180 -9.26 16.97 -5.38
CA VAL A 180 -8.55 15.70 -5.25
C VAL A 180 -7.05 15.87 -5.55
N LEU A 181 -6.70 16.57 -6.61
CA LEU A 181 -5.30 16.84 -6.93
C LEU A 181 -4.63 17.72 -5.87
N GLY A 182 -5.34 18.71 -5.32
CA GLY A 182 -4.87 19.54 -4.22
C GLY A 182 -4.75 18.77 -2.90
N SER A 183 -5.56 17.74 -2.69
CA SER A 183 -5.51 16.93 -1.48
C SER A 183 -4.29 16.00 -1.40
N SER A 184 -3.63 15.75 -2.52
CA SER A 184 -2.44 14.87 -2.56
C SER A 184 -1.33 15.31 -1.59
N GLN A 185 -1.23 16.60 -1.31
CA GLN A 185 -0.29 17.16 -0.34
C GLN A 185 -0.65 16.82 1.12
N PHE A 186 -1.91 16.47 1.39
CA PHE A 186 -2.40 16.11 2.73
C PHE A 186 -2.55 14.60 2.93
N LEU A 187 -2.35 13.83 1.86
CA LEU A 187 -2.47 12.36 1.86
C LEU A 187 -1.16 11.69 2.33
N GLU A 188 -0.50 12.25 3.34
CA GLU A 188 0.70 11.64 3.89
C GLU A 188 0.34 10.44 4.77
N ILE A 189 0.98 9.29 4.51
CA ILE A 189 0.81 8.09 5.33
C ILE A 189 1.47 8.32 6.69
N ARG A 190 0.65 8.43 7.73
CA ARG A 190 1.15 8.48 9.10
C ARG A 190 1.61 7.09 9.52
N MET A 191 2.92 6.97 9.75
CA MET A 191 3.48 5.72 10.24
C MET A 191 2.98 5.44 11.67
N SER A 192 2.52 4.22 11.90
CA SER A 192 2.10 3.80 13.25
C SER A 192 3.30 3.85 14.21
N PRO A 193 3.16 4.37 15.44
CA PRO A 193 4.21 4.37 16.45
C PRO A 193 4.65 2.96 16.86
N TYR A 194 3.86 1.94 16.53
CA TYR A 194 4.19 0.52 16.76
C TYR A 194 5.03 -0.09 15.62
N ARG A 195 5.39 0.69 14.61
CA ARG A 195 6.34 0.27 13.56
C ARG A 195 7.76 0.52 14.01
N GLU A 196 8.67 -0.36 13.60
CA GLU A 196 10.07 -0.30 14.01
C GLU A 196 10.78 0.96 13.55
N LEU A 197 10.45 1.48 12.36
CA LEU A 197 10.94 2.78 11.90
C LEU A 197 10.63 3.90 12.91
N SER A 198 9.41 3.94 13.47
CA SER A 198 9.05 4.93 14.47
C SER A 198 9.88 4.79 15.75
N SER A 199 10.25 3.56 16.14
CA SER A 199 11.11 3.29 17.28
C SER A 199 12.55 3.73 16.99
N VAL A 200 13.06 3.45 15.80
CA VAL A 200 14.42 3.81 15.36
C VAL A 200 14.58 5.33 15.26
N LEU A 201 13.55 6.04 14.82
CA LEU A 201 13.58 7.51 14.76
C LEU A 201 13.62 8.19 16.14
N ASN A 202 13.37 7.44 17.24
CA ASN A 202 13.58 7.92 18.60
C ASN A 202 15.04 7.75 19.07
N PHE A 203 15.91 7.13 18.29
CA PHE A 203 17.33 7.02 18.65
C PHE A 203 18.02 8.39 18.57
N PRO A 204 19.06 8.62 19.39
CA PRO A 204 19.79 9.88 19.37
C PRO A 204 20.34 10.19 17.97
N GLY A 205 20.01 11.40 17.45
CA GLY A 205 20.48 11.86 16.15
C GLY A 205 19.91 11.11 14.96
N ALA A 206 18.86 10.30 15.15
CA ALA A 206 18.26 9.55 14.06
C ALA A 206 17.57 10.47 13.04
N ARG A 207 17.84 10.22 11.77
CA ARG A 207 17.19 10.90 10.64
C ARG A 207 17.02 9.94 9.47
N VAL A 208 15.94 10.09 8.74
CA VAL A 208 15.79 9.42 7.44
C VAL A 208 16.67 10.15 6.44
N VAL A 209 17.62 9.44 5.84
CA VAL A 209 18.55 9.99 4.84
C VAL A 209 18.09 9.71 3.42
N ASP A 210 17.34 8.64 3.21
CA ASP A 210 16.79 8.30 1.90
C ASP A 210 15.51 7.47 2.03
N THR A 211 14.64 7.58 1.02
CA THR A 211 13.42 6.78 0.92
C THR A 211 13.28 6.26 -0.51
N LEU A 212 13.36 4.96 -0.67
CA LEU A 212 13.24 4.27 -1.94
C LEU A 212 11.86 3.61 -2.06
N LEU A 213 11.18 3.90 -3.16
CA LEU A 213 9.90 3.28 -3.50
C LEU A 213 10.11 2.23 -4.60
N SER A 214 9.59 1.04 -4.39
CA SER A 214 9.64 -0.05 -5.37
C SER A 214 8.27 -0.76 -5.43
N PRO A 215 7.99 -1.56 -6.47
CA PRO A 215 6.75 -2.36 -6.52
C PRO A 215 6.57 -3.29 -5.30
N SER A 216 7.66 -3.70 -4.65
CA SER A 216 7.67 -4.56 -3.47
C SER A 216 7.46 -3.81 -2.15
N GLY A 217 7.56 -2.49 -2.15
CA GLY A 217 7.33 -1.68 -0.95
C GLY A 217 8.19 -0.43 -0.86
N ARG A 218 8.09 0.24 0.28
CA ARG A 218 8.87 1.41 0.67
C ARG A 218 10.03 0.97 1.56
N MET A 219 11.24 1.39 1.20
CA MET A 219 12.44 1.25 2.01
C MET A 219 12.83 2.62 2.54
N ASP A 220 12.96 2.76 3.85
CA ASP A 220 13.47 3.97 4.50
C ASP A 220 14.85 3.68 5.07
N VAL A 221 15.84 4.49 4.69
CA VAL A 221 17.22 4.41 5.19
C VAL A 221 17.40 5.44 6.30
N VAL A 222 17.91 5.00 7.44
CA VAL A 222 18.06 5.81 8.65
C VAL A 222 19.52 5.88 9.04
N ASP A 223 20.01 7.09 9.25
CA ASP A 223 21.31 7.37 9.86
C ASP A 223 21.13 7.69 11.34
N SER A 224 21.86 6.98 12.21
CA SER A 224 21.96 7.29 13.65
C SER A 224 23.22 6.64 14.22
N PRO A 225 23.96 7.33 15.11
CA PRO A 225 25.10 6.76 15.81
C PRO A 225 24.75 5.54 16.68
N ALA A 226 23.47 5.38 17.02
CA ALA A 226 22.98 4.26 17.82
C ALA A 226 22.66 3.01 16.97
N VAL A 227 22.62 3.13 15.64
CA VAL A 227 22.40 1.98 14.75
C VAL A 227 23.71 1.19 14.61
N ARG A 228 23.79 0.10 15.36
CA ARG A 228 24.91 -0.85 15.33
C ARG A 228 24.34 -2.23 15.60
N ALA A 229 24.36 -3.10 14.62
CA ALA A 229 23.83 -4.45 14.75
C ALA A 229 24.84 -5.51 14.29
N ALA A 230 25.02 -6.50 15.15
CA ALA A 230 25.81 -7.70 14.90
C ALA A 230 25.09 -8.88 15.56
N PRO A 231 24.01 -9.41 14.94
CA PRO A 231 23.17 -10.43 15.57
C PRO A 231 23.96 -11.70 15.92
N GLY A 232 23.94 -12.08 17.20
CA GLY A 232 24.63 -13.29 17.67
C GLY A 232 26.15 -13.19 17.72
N ILE A 233 26.72 -11.99 17.72
CA ILE A 233 28.18 -11.81 17.80
C ILE A 233 28.76 -12.56 19.01
N SER A 234 29.93 -13.18 18.81
CA SER A 234 30.62 -13.89 19.86
C SER A 234 31.01 -12.96 21.02
N LEU A 235 30.84 -13.43 22.25
CA LEU A 235 31.26 -12.70 23.45
C LEU A 235 32.79 -12.48 23.52
N THR A 236 33.55 -13.17 22.68
CA THR A 236 35.01 -12.97 22.57
C THR A 236 35.38 -11.72 21.75
N TYR A 237 34.45 -11.15 21.01
CA TYR A 237 34.68 -9.91 20.30
C TYR A 237 34.50 -8.73 21.25
N GLN A 238 35.55 -7.97 21.47
CA GLN A 238 35.55 -6.85 22.43
C GLN A 238 35.71 -5.47 21.78
N ASN A 239 35.93 -5.41 20.46
CA ASN A 239 36.06 -4.14 19.79
C ASN A 239 34.68 -3.48 19.59
N PRO A 240 34.60 -2.14 19.51
CA PRO A 240 33.34 -1.46 19.17
C PRO A 240 32.91 -1.82 17.77
N LEU A 241 31.60 -1.99 17.57
CA LEU A 241 31.04 -2.17 16.25
C LEU A 241 31.13 -0.88 15.43
N PRO A 242 31.36 -0.97 14.12
CA PRO A 242 31.36 0.20 13.24
C PRO A 242 29.99 0.86 13.22
N GLN A 243 29.97 2.13 12.81
CA GLN A 243 28.70 2.80 12.50
C GLN A 243 28.09 2.17 11.25
N GLN A 244 26.80 1.96 11.29
CA GLN A 244 26.03 1.35 10.21
C GLN A 244 24.84 2.25 9.88
N LEU A 245 24.39 2.23 8.64
CA LEU A 245 23.07 2.77 8.29
C LEU A 245 21.99 1.73 8.61
N GLY A 246 20.89 2.17 9.18
CA GLY A 246 19.71 1.34 9.34
C GLY A 246 18.85 1.40 8.09
N PHE A 247 18.13 0.35 7.76
CA PHE A 247 17.02 0.44 6.82
C PHE A 247 15.84 -0.40 7.29
N THR A 248 14.66 0.02 6.91
CA THR A 248 13.42 -0.68 7.19
C THR A 248 12.62 -0.87 5.92
N LEU A 249 11.98 -2.03 5.77
CA LEU A 249 11.03 -2.30 4.69
C LEU A 249 9.60 -2.11 5.21
N ASN A 250 8.84 -1.20 4.57
CA ASN A 250 7.47 -0.86 4.98
C ASN A 250 7.36 -0.48 6.47
N GLY A 251 8.41 0.16 7.01
CA GLY A 251 8.48 0.56 8.41
C GLY A 251 8.63 -0.58 9.41
N GLY A 252 8.89 -1.82 8.96
CA GLY A 252 9.12 -2.98 9.82
C GLY A 252 10.51 -3.56 9.66
N GLY A 253 10.99 -4.33 10.63
CA GLY A 253 12.27 -5.04 10.59
C GLY A 253 13.48 -4.14 10.33
N LEU A 254 14.14 -3.66 11.41
CA LEU A 254 15.40 -2.93 11.25
C LEU A 254 16.52 -3.89 10.80
N SER A 255 17.06 -3.62 9.62
CA SER A 255 18.27 -4.25 9.11
C SER A 255 19.37 -3.18 8.97
N THR A 256 20.61 -3.59 8.81
CA THR A 256 21.73 -2.65 8.74
C THR A 256 22.52 -2.80 7.45
N ILE A 257 23.03 -1.68 6.97
CA ILE A 257 23.97 -1.58 5.86
C ILE A 257 25.33 -1.25 6.47
N THR A 258 26.30 -2.13 6.26
CA THR A 258 27.67 -1.95 6.73
C THR A 258 28.51 -1.39 5.60
N ASP A 259 29.34 -0.37 5.89
CA ASP A 259 30.30 0.14 4.94
C ASP A 259 31.37 -0.94 4.63
N PRO A 260 31.51 -1.37 3.37
CA PRO A 260 32.50 -2.38 2.99
C PRO A 260 33.95 -1.91 3.14
N GLU A 261 34.20 -0.61 3.12
CA GLU A 261 35.54 -0.02 3.30
C GLU A 261 35.87 0.20 4.79
N GLY A 262 34.88 0.02 5.68
CA GLY A 262 35.03 0.19 7.11
C GLY A 262 35.62 -1.03 7.83
N GLU A 263 35.55 -1.02 9.16
CA GLU A 263 35.98 -2.14 10.02
C GLU A 263 34.97 -3.29 9.94
N VAL A 264 35.30 -4.35 9.21
CA VAL A 264 34.41 -5.50 8.97
C VAL A 264 34.85 -6.77 9.70
N SER A 265 35.92 -6.72 10.51
CA SER A 265 36.46 -7.90 11.21
C SER A 265 35.47 -8.58 12.16
N PHE A 266 34.45 -7.84 12.65
CA PHE A 266 33.37 -8.38 13.48
C PHE A 266 32.57 -9.49 12.76
N LEU A 267 32.51 -9.47 11.41
CA LEU A 267 31.82 -10.46 10.59
C LEU A 267 32.39 -11.87 10.77
N ARG A 268 33.68 -11.99 11.14
CA ARG A 268 34.28 -13.28 11.44
C ARG A 268 33.83 -13.88 12.79
N HIS A 269 33.15 -13.07 13.59
CA HIS A 269 32.67 -13.43 14.93
C HIS A 269 31.15 -13.63 14.98
N LEU A 270 30.48 -13.53 13.81
CA LEU A 270 29.05 -13.83 13.68
C LEU A 270 28.83 -15.34 13.51
N PRO A 271 27.63 -15.85 13.89
CA PRO A 271 27.24 -17.24 13.60
C PRO A 271 27.25 -17.56 12.10
N SER A 272 26.94 -16.60 11.24
CA SER A 272 26.99 -16.72 9.78
C SER A 272 28.40 -16.99 9.24
N SER A 273 29.46 -16.78 10.02
CA SER A 273 30.83 -17.13 9.64
C SER A 273 31.13 -18.63 9.72
N LEU A 274 30.30 -19.42 10.41
CA LEU A 274 30.54 -20.84 10.65
C LEU A 274 30.65 -21.68 9.38
N PRO A 275 29.80 -21.56 8.37
CA PRO A 275 29.91 -22.31 7.12
C PRO A 275 31.29 -22.13 6.44
N TYR A 276 31.85 -20.92 6.47
CA TYR A 276 33.13 -20.59 5.86
C TYR A 276 34.32 -21.18 6.59
N ARG A 277 34.20 -21.40 7.90
CA ARG A 277 35.20 -22.11 8.69
C ARG A 277 35.21 -23.60 8.39
N LEU A 278 34.04 -24.18 8.11
CA LEU A 278 33.88 -25.59 7.75
C LEU A 278 34.31 -25.87 6.30
N ARG A 279 34.00 -24.97 5.38
CA ARG A 279 34.35 -25.10 3.96
C ARG A 279 34.96 -23.79 3.45
N ARG A 280 36.27 -23.75 3.36
CA ARG A 280 37.04 -22.59 2.92
C ARG A 280 37.06 -22.51 1.38
N GLY A 281 37.06 -21.28 0.85
CA GLY A 281 37.28 -21.00 -0.58
C GLY A 281 36.20 -21.56 -1.51
N GLY A 282 34.97 -21.75 -1.04
CA GLY A 282 33.85 -22.18 -1.86
C GLY A 282 33.13 -21.00 -2.54
N ASP A 283 32.38 -21.32 -3.59
CA ASP A 283 31.45 -20.37 -4.18
C ASP A 283 30.19 -20.30 -3.29
N VAL A 284 29.65 -19.10 -3.11
CA VAL A 284 28.57 -18.81 -2.17
C VAL A 284 27.42 -18.15 -2.90
N PHE A 285 26.21 -18.67 -2.68
CA PHE A 285 24.98 -18.02 -3.14
C PHE A 285 24.22 -17.49 -1.90
N VAL A 286 24.05 -16.17 -1.86
CA VAL A 286 23.33 -15.48 -0.78
C VAL A 286 21.88 -15.25 -1.20
N VAL A 287 20.93 -15.81 -0.44
CA VAL A 287 19.50 -15.57 -0.65
C VAL A 287 19.06 -14.51 0.35
N ASP A 288 18.39 -13.46 -0.15
CA ASP A 288 17.93 -12.34 0.68
C ASP A 288 19.09 -11.60 1.36
N ASN A 289 19.91 -10.93 0.55
CA ASN A 289 21.12 -10.23 1.02
C ASN A 289 20.84 -9.07 2.00
N GLY A 290 19.57 -8.69 2.21
CA GLY A 290 19.21 -7.61 3.16
C GLY A 290 20.04 -6.35 2.91
N GLY A 291 20.76 -5.89 3.92
CA GLY A 291 21.71 -4.75 3.84
C GLY A 291 23.11 -5.13 3.36
N GLY A 292 23.32 -6.29 2.75
CA GLY A 292 24.61 -6.74 2.25
C GLY A 292 25.53 -7.36 3.30
N MET A 293 25.12 -7.48 4.55
CA MET A 293 25.96 -8.01 5.64
C MET A 293 26.40 -9.46 5.37
N GLU A 294 25.52 -10.31 4.83
CA GLU A 294 25.85 -11.70 4.51
C GLU A 294 26.81 -11.80 3.33
N VAL A 295 26.72 -10.91 2.34
CA VAL A 295 27.69 -10.81 1.24
C VAL A 295 29.06 -10.41 1.77
N LEU A 296 29.11 -9.37 2.61
CA LEU A 296 30.36 -8.94 3.25
C LEU A 296 30.94 -10.04 4.14
N SER A 297 30.08 -10.77 4.87
CA SER A 297 30.50 -11.91 5.69
C SER A 297 31.12 -13.02 4.83
N ALA A 298 30.56 -13.32 3.66
CA ALA A 298 31.14 -14.30 2.73
C ALA A 298 32.53 -13.86 2.26
N ILE A 299 32.67 -12.62 1.82
CA ILE A 299 33.93 -12.06 1.32
C ILE A 299 34.99 -12.05 2.42
N GLU A 300 34.65 -11.52 3.62
CA GLU A 300 35.57 -11.41 4.75
C GLU A 300 36.04 -12.77 5.27
N ASN A 301 35.23 -13.81 5.12
CA ASN A 301 35.58 -15.17 5.51
C ASN A 301 36.23 -16.01 4.38
N GLY A 302 36.54 -15.36 3.24
CA GLY A 302 37.35 -15.97 2.16
C GLY A 302 36.54 -16.83 1.16
N ALA A 303 35.29 -16.47 0.87
CA ALA A 303 34.57 -17.04 -0.26
C ALA A 303 35.32 -16.73 -1.58
N LYS A 304 35.30 -17.65 -2.53
CA LYS A 304 35.96 -17.48 -3.83
C LYS A 304 35.14 -16.59 -4.76
N GLU A 305 33.85 -16.89 -4.87
CA GLU A 305 32.88 -16.12 -5.63
C GLU A 305 31.60 -16.00 -4.82
N VAL A 306 30.95 -14.84 -4.89
CA VAL A 306 29.69 -14.58 -4.16
C VAL A 306 28.65 -14.14 -5.17
N TYR A 307 27.52 -14.85 -5.20
CA TYR A 307 26.36 -14.58 -6.02
C TYR A 307 25.17 -14.18 -5.10
N GLY A 308 24.33 -13.24 -5.55
CA GLY A 308 23.17 -12.78 -4.77
C GLY A 308 22.01 -12.31 -5.63
#